data_8d4d35b010566b91c6d1e3be80aa9393
#
_entry.id   8d4d35b010566b91c6d1e3be80aa9393
#
_cell.length_a   1.000
_cell.length_b   1.000
_cell.length_c   1.000
_cell.angle_alpha   90.00
_cell.angle_beta   90.00
_cell.angle_gamma   90.00
#
_symmetry.space_group_name_H-M   'P 1'
#
loop_
_entity.id
_entity.type
_entity.pdbx_description
1 polymer ?
#
loop_
_entity_poly.entity_id
_entity_poly.type
_entity_poly.pdbx_seq_one_letter_code
_entity_poly.pdbx_strand_id
1 'polypeptide(L)'
;VIVLRETSAQWYNPKYKSPFYPYVQLFGIVSGFVLLFYLGFMPIVSVAGIFVLGFLIFLAYGKNTNRKGVFSNYGFLSFLFKGKSSEKDVKDLGAASSLSEDISNINAEIVVPLLGDETSTEMLVEMASSINDKSKINTINLLEVPNQTFLEAIELETPSSESKKRRIEHLKKYKKLNISYESIATHDVANSIDNITGQSKCKWLVMEWDGRENAGIFVGNPIGWLLRNVNSNLALFKDNGVRSFSKVLIALRPGRRNQAFIDVADEICQHFGASLTLLNIISENERKTAALQKTSEEVISSTKSKSELKIVKSSNPVETISEESASYDLLILGTPEKDNWISVLFGVGEDRFVKMAACSVLRLTIR
;
A
#
# COMPACT_ATOMS: atom_id res chain seq x y z
N VAL A 1 0.26 0.72 23.71
CA VAL A 1 -0.25 -0.59 23.23
C VAL A 1 -1.22 -0.41 22.06
N ILE A 2 -2.29 0.40 22.15
CA ILE A 2 -3.26 0.61 21.06
C ILE A 2 -2.52 1.09 19.81
N VAL A 3 -1.72 2.13 19.95
CA VAL A 3 -0.95 2.72 18.85
C VAL A 3 -0.06 1.69 18.16
N LEU A 4 0.78 0.98 18.93
CA LEU A 4 1.69 -0.04 18.38
C LEU A 4 0.95 -1.18 17.66
N ARG A 5 -0.27 -1.50 18.08
CA ARG A 5 -1.08 -2.53 17.39
C ARG A 5 -1.71 -2.04 16.11
N GLU A 6 -2.07 -0.77 16.07
CA GLU A 6 -2.68 -0.15 14.88
C GLU A 6 -1.64 0.27 13.83
N THR A 7 -0.34 0.33 14.18
CA THR A 7 0.74 0.64 13.24
C THR A 7 1.08 -0.49 12.30
N SER A 8 0.59 -1.72 12.55
CA SER A 8 0.93 -2.92 11.75
C SER A 8 2.45 -3.13 11.57
N ALA A 9 3.27 -2.68 12.54
CA ALA A 9 4.69 -2.88 12.50
C ALA A 9 5.01 -4.38 12.50
N GLN A 10 5.81 -4.86 11.53
CA GLN A 10 6.14 -6.29 11.37
C GLN A 10 6.71 -6.91 12.64
N TRP A 11 7.54 -6.15 13.39
CA TRP A 11 8.18 -6.61 14.63
C TRP A 11 7.25 -6.65 15.85
N TYR A 12 6.01 -6.10 15.75
CA TYR A 12 5.06 -6.09 16.84
C TYR A 12 3.76 -6.79 16.46
N ASN A 13 3.76 -8.11 16.50
CA ASN A 13 2.58 -8.94 16.23
C ASN A 13 2.23 -9.82 17.43
N PRO A 14 1.68 -9.26 18.53
CA PRO A 14 1.32 -10.04 19.70
C PRO A 14 0.14 -10.95 19.40
N LYS A 15 0.30 -12.26 19.66
CA LYS A 15 -0.73 -13.28 19.44
C LYS A 15 -1.97 -13.09 20.31
N TYR A 16 -1.81 -12.49 21.50
CA TYR A 16 -2.91 -12.28 22.44
C TYR A 16 -3.55 -10.90 22.25
N LYS A 17 -4.87 -10.88 22.04
CA LYS A 17 -5.70 -9.67 22.11
C LYS A 17 -6.59 -9.77 23.35
N SER A 18 -6.62 -8.72 24.21
CA SER A 18 -7.53 -8.70 25.35
C SER A 18 -8.99 -8.72 24.87
N PRO A 19 -9.91 -9.37 25.62
CA PRO A 19 -11.33 -9.30 25.30
C PRO A 19 -11.80 -7.83 25.22
N PHE A 20 -12.72 -7.56 24.31
CA PHE A 20 -13.24 -6.20 24.05
C PHE A 20 -12.19 -5.13 23.70
N TYR A 21 -11.05 -5.54 23.13
CA TYR A 21 -10.09 -4.60 22.57
C TYR A 21 -10.74 -3.80 21.42
N PRO A 22 -10.54 -2.46 21.29
CA PRO A 22 -9.74 -1.56 22.15
C PRO A 22 -10.52 -0.89 23.30
N TYR A 23 -11.79 -1.21 23.48
CA TYR A 23 -12.71 -0.50 24.38
C TYR A 23 -12.28 -0.54 25.85
N VAL A 24 -11.75 -1.68 26.31
CA VAL A 24 -11.25 -1.83 27.69
C VAL A 24 -10.11 -0.87 27.98
N GLN A 25 -9.18 -0.71 27.03
CA GLN A 25 -8.06 0.22 27.18
C GLN A 25 -8.52 1.67 27.18
N LEU A 26 -9.46 2.02 26.30
CA LEU A 26 -10.05 3.36 26.27
C LEU A 26 -10.81 3.66 27.56
N PHE A 27 -11.59 2.69 28.06
CA PHE A 27 -12.28 2.82 29.34
C PHE A 27 -11.30 3.02 30.49
N GLY A 28 -10.18 2.28 30.52
CA GLY A 28 -9.13 2.45 31.52
C GLY A 28 -8.51 3.86 31.49
N ILE A 29 -8.27 4.42 30.30
CA ILE A 29 -7.77 5.79 30.17
C ILE A 29 -8.80 6.80 30.68
N VAL A 30 -10.05 6.70 30.23
CA VAL A 30 -11.13 7.61 30.63
C VAL A 30 -11.37 7.53 32.17
N SER A 31 -11.44 6.31 32.70
CA SER A 31 -11.63 6.14 34.15
C SER A 31 -10.46 6.70 34.96
N GLY A 32 -9.22 6.59 34.46
CA GLY A 32 -8.04 7.20 35.07
C GLY A 32 -8.14 8.73 35.13
N PHE A 33 -8.61 9.35 34.04
CA PHE A 33 -8.86 10.80 34.03
C PHE A 33 -9.98 11.20 34.99
N VAL A 34 -11.07 10.46 35.02
CA VAL A 34 -12.18 10.70 35.96
C VAL A 34 -11.69 10.63 37.41
N LEU A 35 -10.91 9.60 37.77
CA LEU A 35 -10.30 9.48 39.10
C LEU A 35 -9.38 10.65 39.42
N LEU A 36 -8.58 11.13 38.46
CA LEU A 36 -7.73 12.28 38.68
C LEU A 36 -8.51 13.54 39.03
N PHE A 37 -9.68 13.77 38.41
CA PHE A 37 -10.58 14.87 38.77
C PHE A 37 -11.22 14.68 40.14
N TYR A 38 -11.56 13.44 40.54
CA TYR A 38 -12.12 13.14 41.85
C TYR A 38 -11.13 13.34 43.03
N LEU A 39 -9.83 13.14 42.75
CA LEU A 39 -8.75 13.32 43.72
C LEU A 39 -8.51 14.80 44.11
N GLY A 40 -9.15 15.73 43.38
CA GLY A 40 -9.07 17.16 43.65
C GLY A 40 -7.97 17.89 42.84
N PHE A 41 -7.81 19.18 43.16
CA PHE A 41 -6.98 20.08 42.34
C PHE A 41 -5.47 19.83 42.46
N MET A 42 -4.98 19.43 43.66
CA MET A 42 -3.55 19.23 43.91
C MET A 42 -2.89 18.16 43.02
N PRO A 43 -3.47 16.96 42.86
CA PRO A 43 -2.91 15.96 41.92
C PRO A 43 -2.89 16.45 40.47
N ILE A 44 -3.90 17.20 40.04
CA ILE A 44 -3.97 17.75 38.69
C ILE A 44 -2.80 18.71 38.44
N VAL A 45 -2.53 19.63 39.38
CA VAL A 45 -1.41 20.56 39.29
C VAL A 45 -0.06 19.84 39.28
N SER A 46 0.06 18.79 40.13
CA SER A 46 1.29 17.98 40.18
C SER A 46 1.57 17.29 38.85
N VAL A 47 0.56 16.63 38.26
CA VAL A 47 0.68 15.96 36.95
C VAL A 47 0.98 16.98 35.86
N ALA A 48 0.29 18.14 35.85
CA ALA A 48 0.56 19.20 34.88
C ALA A 48 1.98 19.76 35.04
N GLY A 49 2.47 19.94 36.25
CA GLY A 49 3.85 20.38 36.54
C GLY A 49 4.90 19.43 35.99
N ILE A 50 4.73 18.13 36.24
CA ILE A 50 5.62 17.08 35.70
C ILE A 50 5.58 17.09 34.17
N PHE A 51 4.39 17.26 33.57
CA PHE A 51 4.22 17.29 32.13
C PHE A 51 4.93 18.50 31.48
N VAL A 52 4.78 19.68 32.09
CA VAL A 52 5.46 20.91 31.63
C VAL A 52 6.98 20.75 31.74
N LEU A 53 7.46 20.22 32.86
CA LEU A 53 8.92 19.99 33.05
C LEU A 53 9.46 18.98 32.03
N GLY A 54 8.78 17.86 31.82
CA GLY A 54 9.11 16.87 30.79
C GLY A 54 9.10 17.48 29.39
N PHE A 55 8.14 18.33 29.09
CA PHE A 55 8.03 19.04 27.81
C PHE A 55 9.19 20.03 27.58
N LEU A 56 9.59 20.77 28.63
CA LEU A 56 10.74 21.67 28.57
C LEU A 56 12.05 20.89 28.35
N ILE A 57 12.25 19.78 29.04
CA ILE A 57 13.40 18.89 28.84
C ILE A 57 13.39 18.34 27.41
N PHE A 58 12.21 17.94 26.90
CA PHE A 58 12.07 17.49 25.52
C PHE A 58 12.44 18.59 24.51
N LEU A 59 12.00 19.82 24.73
CA LEU A 59 12.36 20.95 23.87
C LEU A 59 13.87 21.27 23.89
N ALA A 60 14.51 21.12 25.07
CA ALA A 60 15.92 21.42 25.24
C ALA A 60 16.83 20.32 24.64
N TYR A 61 16.50 19.05 24.86
CA TYR A 61 17.35 17.91 24.52
C TYR A 61 16.74 16.96 23.51
N GLY A 62 15.41 16.73 23.58
CA GLY A 62 14.73 15.72 22.77
C GLY A 62 14.62 16.12 21.31
N LYS A 63 14.57 17.40 21.01
CA LYS A 63 14.47 17.92 19.64
C LYS A 63 15.71 17.64 18.79
N ASN A 64 16.87 17.48 19.43
CA ASN A 64 18.15 17.23 18.76
C ASN A 64 18.50 15.73 18.70
N THR A 65 17.68 14.87 19.27
CA THR A 65 17.89 13.42 19.18
C THR A 65 17.27 12.90 17.90
N ASN A 66 18.05 12.23 17.04
CA ASN A 66 17.62 11.61 15.79
C ASN A 66 16.70 10.38 15.99
N ARG A 67 16.10 10.23 17.17
CA ARG A 67 15.17 9.14 17.47
C ARG A 67 13.79 9.48 16.91
N LYS A 68 13.49 8.97 15.73
CA LYS A 68 12.14 9.05 15.16
C LYS A 68 11.24 8.07 15.90
N GLY A 69 10.17 8.55 16.51
CA GLY A 69 9.13 7.68 17.07
C GLY A 69 8.20 7.17 15.97
N VAL A 70 7.46 6.10 16.27
CA VAL A 70 6.48 5.48 15.35
C VAL A 70 5.45 6.48 14.77
N PHE A 71 5.26 7.63 15.43
CA PHE A 71 4.32 8.69 15.00
C PHE A 71 4.88 9.70 14.01
N SER A 72 6.17 9.69 13.70
CA SER A 72 6.80 10.85 13.09
C SER A 72 6.45 11.07 11.62
N ASN A 73 6.08 10.03 10.88
CA ASN A 73 6.02 10.15 9.42
C ASN A 73 4.60 10.13 8.83
N TYR A 74 3.59 9.52 9.45
CA TYR A 74 2.36 9.17 8.76
C TYR A 74 1.04 9.56 9.45
N GLY A 75 0.98 10.24 10.57
CA GLY A 75 -0.26 10.51 11.30
C GLY A 75 -0.77 11.96 11.19
N PHE A 76 -2.00 12.20 11.66
CA PHE A 76 -2.57 13.54 11.82
C PHE A 76 -1.64 14.48 12.59
N LEU A 77 -0.93 13.95 13.58
CA LEU A 77 0.05 14.70 14.36
C LEU A 77 1.39 14.90 13.64
N SER A 78 1.60 14.32 12.46
CA SER A 78 2.83 14.52 11.68
C SER A 78 3.08 15.99 11.35
N PHE A 79 2.02 16.81 11.25
CA PHE A 79 2.14 18.25 11.04
C PHE A 79 2.75 18.97 12.25
N LEU A 80 2.51 18.50 13.48
CA LEU A 80 3.09 19.05 14.71
C LEU A 80 4.56 18.67 14.87
N PHE A 81 4.96 17.52 14.34
CA PHE A 81 6.31 16.97 14.45
C PHE A 81 7.12 17.12 13.16
N LYS A 82 6.56 17.73 12.12
CA LYS A 82 7.25 18.04 10.87
C LYS A 82 8.32 19.12 11.12
N GLY A 83 9.33 18.76 11.91
CA GLY A 83 10.63 19.43 11.85
C GLY A 83 11.08 19.28 10.40
N LYS A 84 11.59 20.35 9.80
CA LYS A 84 12.21 20.33 8.48
C LYS A 84 13.15 19.13 8.44
N SER A 85 12.69 17.98 7.93
CA SER A 85 13.57 16.93 7.48
C SER A 85 14.27 17.52 6.26
N SER A 86 15.39 18.19 6.54
CA SER A 86 16.32 18.59 5.51
C SER A 86 16.75 17.29 4.81
N GLU A 87 16.85 17.33 3.49
CA GLU A 87 17.51 16.29 2.68
C GLU A 87 18.91 15.90 3.21
N LYS A 88 19.48 16.73 4.10
CA LYS A 88 20.72 16.47 4.83
C LYS A 88 20.60 15.41 5.94
N ASP A 89 19.42 15.32 6.60
CA ASP A 89 19.25 14.38 7.73
C ASP A 89 19.19 12.91 7.28
N VAL A 90 18.92 12.65 5.99
CA VAL A 90 18.93 11.30 5.41
C VAL A 90 20.36 10.80 5.16
N LYS A 91 21.32 11.71 4.97
CA LYS A 91 22.74 11.36 4.75
C LYS A 91 23.53 11.08 6.03
N ASP A 92 23.07 11.57 7.18
CA ASP A 92 23.80 11.42 8.47
C ASP A 92 23.37 10.20 9.28
N LEU A 93 22.33 9.48 8.87
CA LEU A 93 22.06 8.15 9.41
C LEU A 93 22.99 7.15 8.72
N GLY A 94 23.99 6.65 9.44
CA GLY A 94 24.94 5.66 8.94
C GLY A 94 24.32 4.39 8.32
N ALA A 95 23.01 4.19 8.51
CA ALA A 95 22.19 3.20 7.81
C ALA A 95 21.89 3.56 6.34
N ALA A 96 22.02 4.85 5.95
CA ALA A 96 21.82 5.26 4.57
C ALA A 96 23.03 4.94 3.68
N SER A 97 24.22 4.72 4.25
CA SER A 97 25.39 4.42 3.44
C SER A 97 25.47 2.96 2.97
N SER A 98 25.10 2.00 3.81
CA SER A 98 25.00 0.59 3.40
C SER A 98 23.80 0.36 2.47
N LEU A 99 22.65 0.94 2.78
CA LEU A 99 21.48 0.93 1.88
C LEU A 99 21.78 1.60 0.54
N SER A 100 22.60 2.68 0.50
CA SER A 100 22.86 3.42 -0.73
C SER A 100 23.78 2.67 -1.71
N GLU A 101 24.68 1.82 -1.25
CA GLU A 101 25.53 1.00 -2.12
C GLU A 101 24.75 -0.20 -2.69
N ASP A 102 23.93 -0.87 -1.89
CA ASP A 102 23.10 -1.98 -2.34
C ASP A 102 21.96 -1.49 -3.27
N ILE A 103 21.34 -0.35 -2.95
CA ILE A 103 20.25 0.24 -3.74
C ILE A 103 20.76 0.82 -5.07
N SER A 104 21.97 1.38 -5.12
CA SER A 104 22.51 1.99 -6.34
C SER A 104 22.66 1.00 -7.52
N ASN A 105 22.70 -0.30 -7.23
CA ASN A 105 22.79 -1.36 -8.21
C ASN A 105 21.41 -1.88 -8.70
N ILE A 106 20.31 -1.41 -8.10
CA ILE A 106 18.95 -1.84 -8.45
C ILE A 106 18.52 -1.10 -9.74
N ASN A 107 18.75 -1.73 -10.89
CA ASN A 107 18.24 -1.25 -12.16
C ASN A 107 17.07 -2.15 -12.59
N ALA A 108 15.87 -1.85 -12.12
CA ALA A 108 14.66 -2.61 -12.43
C ALA A 108 13.51 -1.67 -12.84
N GLU A 109 12.76 -2.09 -13.85
CA GLU A 109 11.56 -1.34 -14.28
C GLU A 109 10.36 -1.58 -13.39
N ILE A 110 10.31 -2.75 -12.74
CA ILE A 110 9.24 -3.14 -11.81
C ILE A 110 9.87 -3.49 -10.47
N VAL A 111 9.37 -2.87 -9.40
CA VAL A 111 9.78 -3.15 -8.02
C VAL A 111 8.60 -3.78 -7.27
N VAL A 112 8.87 -4.91 -6.60
CA VAL A 112 7.90 -5.66 -5.81
C VAL A 112 8.40 -5.76 -4.37
N PRO A 113 8.04 -4.83 -3.48
CA PRO A 113 8.38 -4.95 -2.07
C PRO A 113 7.51 -6.02 -1.41
N LEU A 114 8.15 -6.88 -0.62
CA LEU A 114 7.51 -7.89 0.20
C LEU A 114 7.59 -7.44 1.67
N LEU A 115 6.46 -7.32 2.31
CA LEU A 115 6.32 -6.84 3.68
C LEU A 115 6.17 -7.98 4.72
N GLY A 116 6.02 -9.21 4.24
CA GLY A 116 5.91 -10.40 5.09
C GLY A 116 4.50 -10.90 5.31
N ASP A 117 3.49 -10.12 4.94
CA ASP A 117 2.06 -10.44 5.13
C ASP A 117 1.40 -10.94 3.83
N GLU A 118 2.18 -11.14 2.77
CA GLU A 118 1.65 -11.50 1.46
C GLU A 118 0.95 -12.87 1.50
N THR A 119 -0.26 -12.92 0.92
CA THR A 119 -1.05 -14.13 0.75
C THR A 119 -0.32 -15.14 -0.14
N SER A 120 0.26 -14.66 -1.24
CA SER A 120 1.11 -15.44 -2.14
C SER A 120 2.16 -14.56 -2.80
N THR A 121 3.40 -14.75 -2.38
CA THR A 121 4.55 -14.04 -2.97
C THR A 121 4.69 -14.33 -4.47
N GLU A 122 4.47 -15.58 -4.87
CA GLU A 122 4.56 -16.01 -6.26
C GLU A 122 3.50 -15.34 -7.12
N MET A 123 2.26 -15.26 -6.62
CA MET A 123 1.16 -14.65 -7.37
C MET A 123 1.35 -13.13 -7.51
N LEU A 124 1.88 -12.48 -6.48
CA LEU A 124 2.20 -11.06 -6.52
C LEU A 124 3.29 -10.77 -7.57
N VAL A 125 4.35 -11.58 -7.60
CA VAL A 125 5.44 -11.43 -8.58
C VAL A 125 4.97 -11.79 -10.00
N GLU A 126 4.13 -12.79 -10.16
CA GLU A 126 3.53 -13.13 -11.45
C GLU A 126 2.60 -12.02 -11.95
N MET A 127 1.79 -11.43 -11.07
CA MET A 127 0.99 -10.24 -11.40
C MET A 127 1.87 -9.07 -11.84
N ALA A 128 2.98 -8.84 -11.15
CA ALA A 128 3.94 -7.82 -11.55
C ALA A 128 4.53 -8.08 -12.94
N SER A 129 4.84 -9.35 -13.27
CA SER A 129 5.35 -9.72 -14.60
C SER A 129 4.31 -9.56 -15.70
N SER A 130 3.03 -9.73 -15.40
CA SER A 130 1.96 -9.60 -16.37
C SER A 130 1.68 -8.16 -16.83
N ILE A 131 2.12 -7.16 -16.05
CA ILE A 131 2.01 -5.74 -16.42
C ILE A 131 2.96 -5.40 -17.59
N ASN A 132 4.14 -6.05 -17.65
CA ASN A 132 5.06 -5.96 -18.78
C ASN A 132 6.03 -7.16 -18.77
N ASP A 133 5.78 -8.13 -19.63
CA ASP A 133 6.52 -9.40 -19.71
C ASP A 133 8.03 -9.27 -19.94
N LYS A 134 8.48 -8.16 -20.54
CA LYS A 134 9.89 -7.96 -20.89
C LYS A 134 10.66 -7.19 -19.83
N SER A 135 9.99 -6.69 -18.80
CA SER A 135 10.62 -5.87 -17.78
C SER A 135 11.45 -6.69 -16.82
N LYS A 136 12.54 -6.07 -16.34
CA LYS A 136 13.29 -6.59 -15.21
C LYS A 136 12.54 -6.29 -13.92
N ILE A 137 12.25 -7.33 -13.15
CA ILE A 137 11.54 -7.26 -11.88
C ILE A 137 12.56 -7.39 -10.75
N ASN A 138 12.53 -6.48 -9.81
CA ASN A 138 13.25 -6.65 -8.54
C ASN A 138 12.27 -6.87 -7.40
N THR A 139 12.36 -8.04 -6.78
CA THR A 139 11.58 -8.42 -5.62
C THR A 139 12.43 -8.17 -4.38
N ILE A 140 11.97 -7.30 -3.50
CA ILE A 140 12.71 -6.85 -2.33
C ILE A 140 11.97 -7.25 -1.07
N ASN A 141 12.52 -8.19 -0.32
CA ASN A 141 11.99 -8.57 0.98
C ASN A 141 12.44 -7.54 2.02
N LEU A 142 11.51 -6.71 2.48
CA LEU A 142 11.78 -5.67 3.46
C LEU A 142 11.52 -6.22 4.87
N LEU A 143 12.56 -6.24 5.68
CA LEU A 143 12.48 -6.60 7.08
C LEU A 143 12.45 -5.33 7.93
N GLU A 144 11.28 -4.99 8.44
CA GLU A 144 11.12 -3.85 9.34
C GLU A 144 11.63 -4.21 10.73
N VAL A 145 12.54 -3.39 11.25
CA VAL A 145 13.11 -3.57 12.60
C VAL A 145 12.95 -2.31 13.44
N PRO A 146 12.90 -2.44 14.77
CA PRO A 146 12.80 -1.28 15.66
C PRO A 146 13.96 -0.30 15.47
N ASN A 147 13.69 1.00 15.60
CA ASN A 147 14.71 2.06 15.46
C ASN A 147 15.92 1.94 16.38
N GLN A 148 15.85 1.09 17.40
CA GLN A 148 16.93 0.86 18.36
C GLN A 148 17.86 -0.28 17.95
N THR A 149 17.54 -0.99 16.88
CA THR A 149 18.30 -2.13 16.37
C THR A 149 19.33 -1.66 15.35
N PHE A 150 20.57 -2.10 15.45
CA PHE A 150 21.57 -1.84 14.42
C PHE A 150 21.27 -2.70 13.19
N LEU A 151 21.11 -2.07 12.01
CA LEU A 151 20.77 -2.78 10.78
C LEU A 151 21.85 -3.79 10.37
N GLU A 152 23.12 -3.46 10.63
CA GLU A 152 24.28 -4.30 10.33
C GLU A 152 24.33 -5.59 11.18
N ALA A 153 23.63 -5.61 12.32
CA ALA A 153 23.55 -6.78 13.20
C ALA A 153 22.38 -7.72 12.85
N ILE A 154 21.58 -7.39 11.83
CA ILE A 154 20.42 -8.17 11.45
C ILE A 154 20.82 -9.25 10.46
N GLU A 155 20.51 -10.50 10.80
CA GLU A 155 20.63 -11.63 9.89
C GLU A 155 19.50 -11.57 8.85
N LEU A 156 19.83 -11.23 7.60
CA LEU A 156 18.89 -11.12 6.49
C LEU A 156 18.50 -12.49 5.92
N GLU A 157 19.37 -13.48 6.05
CA GLU A 157 19.17 -14.85 5.59
C GLU A 157 18.43 -15.69 6.66
N THR A 158 17.17 -15.34 6.90
CA THR A 158 16.30 -16.11 7.78
C THR A 158 15.67 -17.30 7.03
N PRO A 159 15.23 -18.38 7.71
CA PRO A 159 14.53 -19.50 7.06
C PRO A 159 13.31 -19.05 6.24
N SER A 160 12.63 -17.96 6.65
CA SER A 160 11.51 -17.38 5.94
C SER A 160 11.98 -16.69 4.66
N SER A 161 13.02 -15.85 4.69
CA SER A 161 13.55 -15.18 3.51
C SER A 161 14.10 -16.19 2.49
N GLU A 162 14.82 -17.21 2.97
CA GLU A 162 15.31 -18.32 2.15
C GLU A 162 14.17 -19.12 1.46
N SER A 163 13.07 -19.35 2.18
CA SER A 163 11.90 -20.00 1.61
C SER A 163 11.27 -19.15 0.49
N LYS A 164 11.11 -17.85 0.71
CA LYS A 164 10.60 -16.91 -0.31
C LYS A 164 11.54 -16.87 -1.53
N LYS A 165 12.86 -16.76 -1.30
CA LYS A 165 13.87 -16.78 -2.36
C LYS A 165 13.75 -18.01 -3.25
N ARG A 166 13.70 -19.20 -2.64
CA ARG A 166 13.55 -20.48 -3.40
C ARG A 166 12.29 -20.53 -4.24
N ARG A 167 11.16 -20.04 -3.73
CA ARG A 167 9.89 -20.00 -4.48
C ARG A 167 9.99 -19.05 -5.68
N ILE A 168 10.56 -17.87 -5.49
CA ILE A 168 10.76 -16.89 -6.57
C ILE A 168 11.75 -17.42 -7.61
N GLU A 169 12.84 -18.08 -7.20
CA GLU A 169 13.76 -18.74 -8.14
C GLU A 169 13.11 -19.87 -8.94
N HIS A 170 12.22 -20.63 -8.30
CA HIS A 170 11.43 -21.64 -9.00
C HIS A 170 10.50 -20.99 -10.05
N LEU A 171 9.78 -19.94 -9.66
CA LEU A 171 8.91 -19.18 -10.57
C LEU A 171 9.71 -18.61 -11.75
N LYS A 172 10.88 -18.02 -11.47
CA LYS A 172 11.83 -17.51 -12.49
C LYS A 172 12.21 -18.57 -13.52
N LYS A 173 12.55 -19.77 -13.06
CA LYS A 173 12.92 -20.87 -13.97
C LYS A 173 11.72 -21.37 -14.77
N TYR A 174 10.60 -21.58 -14.10
CA TYR A 174 9.41 -22.17 -14.71
C TYR A 174 8.77 -21.27 -15.75
N LYS A 175 8.63 -19.98 -15.44
CA LYS A 175 8.02 -18.96 -16.32
C LYS A 175 9.05 -18.22 -17.20
N LYS A 176 10.35 -18.48 -17.04
CA LYS A 176 11.46 -17.79 -17.75
C LYS A 176 11.44 -16.26 -17.56
N LEU A 177 11.06 -15.81 -16.37
CA LEU A 177 10.95 -14.40 -16.05
C LEU A 177 12.30 -13.80 -15.66
N ASN A 178 12.50 -12.49 -15.89
CA ASN A 178 13.70 -11.77 -15.49
C ASN A 178 13.53 -11.16 -14.09
N ILE A 179 13.68 -11.99 -13.06
CA ILE A 179 13.44 -11.61 -11.64
C ILE A 179 14.77 -11.66 -10.88
N SER A 180 15.02 -10.65 -10.05
CA SER A 180 16.01 -10.65 -8.97
C SER A 180 15.32 -10.63 -7.62
N TYR A 181 15.96 -11.19 -6.59
CA TYR A 181 15.46 -11.20 -5.22
C TYR A 181 16.55 -10.71 -4.28
N GLU A 182 16.20 -9.77 -3.42
CA GLU A 182 17.08 -9.19 -2.41
C GLU A 182 16.33 -9.05 -1.08
N SER A 183 17.05 -9.12 0.05
CA SER A 183 16.51 -8.87 1.38
C SER A 183 17.20 -7.66 1.99
N ILE A 184 16.42 -6.72 2.53
CA ILE A 184 16.92 -5.48 3.10
C ILE A 184 16.26 -5.26 4.47
N ALA A 185 17.05 -4.95 5.51
CA ALA A 185 16.52 -4.49 6.79
C ALA A 185 16.29 -2.97 6.76
N THR A 186 15.18 -2.54 7.36
CA THR A 186 14.84 -1.12 7.41
C THR A 186 14.14 -0.74 8.70
N HIS A 187 14.28 0.53 9.10
CA HIS A 187 13.48 1.12 10.17
C HIS A 187 12.21 1.79 9.68
N ASP A 188 12.11 2.07 8.38
CA ASP A 188 10.99 2.78 7.78
C ASP A 188 10.74 2.25 6.37
N VAL A 189 9.75 1.37 6.28
CA VAL A 189 9.38 0.67 5.04
C VAL A 189 9.01 1.64 3.92
N ALA A 190 8.20 2.66 4.22
CA ALA A 190 7.70 3.57 3.20
C ALA A 190 8.81 4.46 2.63
N ASN A 191 9.68 5.00 3.48
CA ASN A 191 10.84 5.76 3.02
C ASN A 191 11.81 4.87 2.23
N SER A 192 11.99 3.62 2.63
CA SER A 192 12.84 2.68 1.88
C SER A 192 12.28 2.41 0.49
N ILE A 193 10.99 2.17 0.37
CA ILE A 193 10.33 1.97 -0.93
C ILE A 193 10.46 3.22 -1.81
N ASP A 194 10.25 4.42 -1.25
CA ASP A 194 10.40 5.67 -1.99
C ASP A 194 11.83 5.88 -2.49
N ASN A 195 12.83 5.64 -1.63
CA ASN A 195 14.24 5.72 -2.01
C ASN A 195 14.60 4.71 -3.12
N ILE A 196 14.15 3.45 -2.99
CA ILE A 196 14.39 2.42 -3.99
C ILE A 196 13.76 2.79 -5.32
N THR A 197 12.51 3.23 -5.32
CA THR A 197 11.80 3.61 -6.55
C THR A 197 12.35 4.89 -7.16
N GLY A 198 12.83 5.83 -6.36
CA GLY A 198 13.43 7.08 -6.81
C GLY A 198 14.84 6.91 -7.40
N GLN A 199 15.64 5.96 -6.91
CA GLN A 199 17.00 5.69 -7.38
C GLN A 199 17.04 4.71 -8.56
N SER A 200 16.09 3.77 -8.61
CA SER A 200 15.91 2.86 -9.75
C SER A 200 15.13 3.54 -10.88
N LYS A 201 15.27 3.03 -12.10
CA LYS A 201 14.41 3.44 -13.23
C LYS A 201 13.03 2.80 -13.12
N CYS A 202 12.46 2.80 -11.91
CA CYS A 202 11.21 2.13 -11.60
C CYS A 202 10.04 2.79 -12.34
N LYS A 203 9.39 2.04 -13.19
CA LYS A 203 8.15 2.45 -13.86
C LYS A 203 6.93 2.03 -13.06
N TRP A 204 7.00 0.84 -12.43
CA TRP A 204 5.90 0.25 -11.67
C TRP A 204 6.34 -0.22 -10.30
N LEU A 205 5.62 0.22 -9.29
CA LEU A 205 5.65 -0.33 -7.94
C LEU A 205 4.43 -1.24 -7.76
N VAL A 206 4.67 -2.54 -7.51
CA VAL A 206 3.59 -3.52 -7.34
C VAL A 206 3.62 -4.05 -5.92
N MET A 207 2.51 -3.92 -5.19
CA MET A 207 2.41 -4.29 -3.78
C MET A 207 1.13 -5.07 -3.51
N GLU A 208 1.16 -5.97 -2.54
CA GLU A 208 -0.07 -6.55 -2.01
C GLU A 208 -0.78 -5.55 -1.08
N TRP A 209 -2.11 -5.54 -1.16
CA TRP A 209 -2.95 -4.70 -0.34
C TRP A 209 -4.31 -5.36 -0.12
N ASP A 210 -4.71 -5.49 1.12
CA ASP A 210 -5.96 -6.17 1.50
C ASP A 210 -7.21 -5.26 1.45
N GLY A 211 -7.05 -4.03 0.98
CA GLY A 211 -8.13 -3.04 0.96
C GLY A 211 -8.42 -2.43 2.32
N ARG A 212 -7.68 -2.81 3.36
CA ARG A 212 -7.78 -2.19 4.68
C ARG A 212 -6.81 -1.01 4.76
N GLU A 213 -7.33 0.09 5.13
CA GLU A 213 -6.54 1.20 5.60
C GLU A 213 -6.35 1.00 7.11
N ASN A 214 -5.18 0.52 7.51
CA ASN A 214 -4.80 0.41 8.92
C ASN A 214 -4.46 1.80 9.47
N ALA A 215 -5.37 2.75 9.36
CA ALA A 215 -5.15 4.08 9.89
C ALA A 215 -6.21 4.42 10.91
N GLY A 216 -5.83 4.35 12.16
CA GLY A 216 -6.51 5.07 13.23
C GLY A 216 -6.23 6.59 13.12
N ILE A 217 -6.99 7.40 13.86
CA ILE A 217 -6.81 8.86 13.90
C ILE A 217 -5.37 9.27 14.23
N PHE A 218 -4.62 8.42 14.91
CA PHE A 218 -3.27 8.70 15.41
C PHE A 218 -2.16 7.99 14.65
N VAL A 219 -2.48 7.10 13.74
CA VAL A 219 -1.52 6.23 13.05
C VAL A 219 -1.56 6.49 11.56
N GLY A 220 -0.42 6.72 10.96
CA GLY A 220 -0.31 6.97 9.55
C GLY A 220 -0.49 5.71 8.71
N ASN A 221 -0.97 5.90 7.48
CA ASN A 221 -1.07 4.86 6.48
C ASN A 221 0.16 4.90 5.56
N PRO A 222 1.08 3.91 5.62
CA PRO A 222 2.24 3.86 4.73
C PRO A 222 1.83 3.84 3.25
N ILE A 223 0.77 3.09 2.91
CA ILE A 223 0.26 2.98 1.53
C ILE A 223 -0.29 4.33 1.06
N GLY A 224 -1.06 5.03 1.89
CA GLY A 224 -1.55 6.37 1.58
C GLY A 224 -0.43 7.39 1.37
N TRP A 225 0.68 7.26 2.11
CA TRP A 225 1.86 8.08 1.92
C TRP A 225 2.59 7.74 0.61
N LEU A 226 2.76 6.46 0.30
CA LEU A 226 3.35 5.97 -0.97
C LEU A 226 2.54 6.42 -2.17
N LEU A 227 1.21 6.35 -2.09
CA LEU A 227 0.29 6.84 -3.13
C LEU A 227 0.52 8.31 -3.51
N ARG A 228 1.07 9.12 -2.62
CA ARG A 228 1.32 10.55 -2.85
C ARG A 228 2.73 10.87 -3.29
N ASN A 229 3.71 10.15 -2.72
CA ASN A 229 5.11 10.56 -2.79
C ASN A 229 5.90 9.78 -3.84
N VAL A 230 5.52 8.53 -4.12
CA VAL A 230 6.20 7.73 -5.15
C VAL A 230 5.87 8.25 -6.55
N ASN A 231 6.88 8.50 -7.35
CA ASN A 231 6.73 9.03 -8.71
C ASN A 231 6.44 7.97 -9.78
N SER A 232 6.61 6.69 -9.46
CA SER A 232 6.28 5.57 -10.36
C SER A 232 4.78 5.27 -10.39
N ASN A 233 4.33 4.58 -11.43
CA ASN A 233 3.01 3.98 -11.45
C ASN A 233 2.88 2.99 -10.30
N LEU A 234 1.68 2.85 -9.74
CA LEU A 234 1.42 1.97 -8.61
C LEU A 234 0.34 0.95 -8.97
N ALA A 235 0.61 -0.31 -8.68
CA ALA A 235 -0.34 -1.41 -8.77
C ALA A 235 -0.51 -2.06 -7.39
N LEU A 236 -1.69 -1.92 -6.81
CA LEU A 236 -2.06 -2.53 -5.55
C LEU A 236 -2.90 -3.78 -5.81
N PHE A 237 -2.37 -4.92 -5.46
CA PHE A 237 -3.00 -6.21 -5.70
C PHE A 237 -3.59 -6.78 -4.42
N LYS A 238 -4.88 -7.14 -4.44
CA LYS A 238 -5.55 -7.92 -3.41
C LYS A 238 -5.73 -9.34 -3.90
N ASP A 239 -5.01 -10.27 -3.29
CA ASP A 239 -5.12 -11.68 -3.60
C ASP A 239 -6.28 -12.33 -2.83
N ASN A 240 -7.35 -12.72 -3.52
CA ASN A 240 -8.46 -13.49 -2.97
C ASN A 240 -8.33 -15.01 -3.23
N GLY A 241 -7.11 -15.50 -3.49
CA GLY A 241 -6.82 -16.93 -3.63
C GLY A 241 -6.94 -17.47 -5.05
N VAL A 242 -7.27 -16.65 -6.05
CA VAL A 242 -7.30 -17.04 -7.46
C VAL A 242 -5.88 -17.25 -7.97
N ARG A 243 -5.60 -18.40 -8.59
CA ARG A 243 -4.25 -18.80 -9.07
C ARG A 243 -4.09 -18.77 -10.58
N SER A 244 -5.18 -18.63 -11.31
CA SER A 244 -5.18 -18.48 -12.77
C SER A 244 -6.32 -17.56 -13.18
N PHE A 245 -6.05 -16.61 -14.03
CA PHE A 245 -7.06 -15.68 -14.52
C PHE A 245 -7.49 -16.11 -15.93
N SER A 246 -8.79 -16.33 -16.11
CA SER A 246 -9.43 -16.66 -17.38
C SER A 246 -10.35 -15.54 -17.84
N LYS A 247 -10.91 -14.77 -16.88
CA LYS A 247 -11.86 -13.69 -17.11
C LYS A 247 -11.44 -12.47 -16.28
N VAL A 248 -11.11 -11.40 -16.97
CA VAL A 248 -10.71 -10.13 -16.35
C VAL A 248 -11.78 -9.08 -16.59
N LEU A 249 -12.23 -8.43 -15.51
CA LEU A 249 -13.15 -7.30 -15.56
C LEU A 249 -12.37 -6.02 -15.29
N ILE A 250 -12.47 -5.04 -16.18
CA ILE A 250 -11.97 -3.70 -15.92
C ILE A 250 -13.15 -2.73 -15.79
N ALA A 251 -13.27 -2.08 -14.64
CA ALA A 251 -14.33 -1.10 -14.40
C ALA A 251 -13.74 0.32 -14.45
N LEU A 252 -14.11 1.06 -15.48
CA LEU A 252 -13.64 2.43 -15.72
C LEU A 252 -14.82 3.37 -15.99
N ARG A 253 -14.67 4.62 -15.55
CA ARG A 253 -15.56 5.67 -16.01
C ARG A 253 -15.18 6.06 -17.44
N PRO A 254 -16.14 6.26 -18.36
CA PRO A 254 -15.82 6.71 -19.69
C PRO A 254 -15.02 8.02 -19.68
N GLY A 255 -13.87 8.05 -20.36
CA GLY A 255 -12.98 9.24 -20.39
C GLY A 255 -11.71 9.02 -21.20
N ARG A 256 -10.99 10.12 -21.51
CA ARG A 256 -9.80 10.10 -22.40
C ARG A 256 -8.57 9.37 -21.82
N ARG A 257 -8.46 9.22 -20.50
CA ARG A 257 -7.30 8.56 -19.84
C ARG A 257 -7.44 7.05 -19.72
N ASN A 258 -8.54 6.49 -20.21
CA ASN A 258 -8.79 5.06 -20.05
C ASN A 258 -7.86 4.18 -20.89
N GLN A 259 -7.24 4.70 -21.96
CA GLN A 259 -6.38 3.90 -22.82
C GLN A 259 -5.23 3.25 -22.06
N ALA A 260 -4.49 3.99 -21.25
CA ALA A 260 -3.35 3.44 -20.50
C ALA A 260 -3.76 2.31 -19.52
N PHE A 261 -4.93 2.42 -18.90
CA PHE A 261 -5.45 1.35 -18.04
C PHE A 261 -5.86 0.11 -18.84
N ILE A 262 -6.42 0.31 -20.02
CA ILE A 262 -6.83 -0.77 -20.91
C ILE A 262 -5.63 -1.46 -21.51
N ASP A 263 -4.58 -0.72 -21.88
CA ASP A 263 -3.33 -1.28 -22.38
C ASP A 263 -2.69 -2.23 -21.35
N VAL A 264 -2.64 -1.81 -20.08
CA VAL A 264 -2.15 -2.66 -18.97
C VAL A 264 -3.06 -3.88 -18.78
N ALA A 265 -4.39 -3.70 -18.82
CA ALA A 265 -5.33 -4.81 -18.69
C ALA A 265 -5.20 -5.81 -19.85
N ASP A 266 -4.97 -5.32 -21.06
CA ASP A 266 -4.73 -6.15 -22.25
C ASP A 266 -3.42 -6.95 -22.13
N GLU A 267 -2.33 -6.34 -21.64
CA GLU A 267 -1.06 -7.04 -21.37
C GLU A 267 -1.26 -8.16 -20.33
N ILE A 268 -2.00 -7.87 -19.25
CA ILE A 268 -2.34 -8.87 -18.23
C ILE A 268 -3.16 -10.02 -18.86
N CYS A 269 -4.16 -9.71 -19.68
CA CYS A 269 -4.96 -10.72 -20.37
C CYS A 269 -4.15 -11.56 -21.33
N GLN A 270 -3.21 -10.97 -22.08
CA GLN A 270 -2.30 -11.69 -22.97
C GLN A 270 -1.39 -12.65 -22.18
N HIS A 271 -0.84 -12.19 -21.06
CA HIS A 271 0.03 -12.99 -20.19
C HIS A 271 -0.67 -14.25 -19.66
N PHE A 272 -1.91 -14.12 -19.21
CA PHE A 272 -2.68 -15.23 -18.63
C PHE A 272 -3.54 -15.99 -19.67
N GLY A 273 -3.64 -15.50 -20.90
CA GLY A 273 -4.56 -16.05 -21.90
C GLY A 273 -6.04 -15.78 -21.56
N ALA A 274 -6.32 -14.70 -20.86
CA ALA A 274 -7.64 -14.35 -20.35
C ALA A 274 -8.46 -13.51 -21.36
N SER A 275 -9.79 -13.51 -21.17
CA SER A 275 -10.70 -12.57 -21.85
C SER A 275 -10.87 -11.30 -21.03
N LEU A 276 -10.97 -10.16 -21.70
CA LEU A 276 -11.14 -8.84 -21.08
C LEU A 276 -12.58 -8.35 -21.24
N THR A 277 -13.23 -7.95 -20.16
CA THR A 277 -14.52 -7.26 -20.21
C THR A 277 -14.38 -5.85 -19.68
N LEU A 278 -14.69 -4.85 -20.50
CA LEU A 278 -14.79 -3.45 -20.06
C LEU A 278 -16.19 -3.19 -19.52
N LEU A 279 -16.30 -2.90 -18.23
CA LEU A 279 -17.54 -2.52 -17.58
C LEU A 279 -17.63 -1.00 -17.49
N ASN A 280 -18.65 -0.45 -18.14
CA ASN A 280 -19.04 0.94 -18.00
C ASN A 280 -20.36 1.04 -17.23
N ILE A 281 -20.34 1.75 -16.11
CA ILE A 281 -21.56 2.05 -15.35
C ILE A 281 -22.02 3.45 -15.69
N ILE A 282 -23.26 3.57 -16.13
CA ILE A 282 -23.89 4.82 -16.57
C ILE A 282 -25.03 5.14 -15.60
N SER A 283 -25.12 6.40 -15.19
CA SER A 283 -26.25 6.87 -14.39
C SER A 283 -27.55 6.85 -15.22
N GLU A 284 -28.68 6.55 -14.59
CA GLU A 284 -30.00 6.51 -15.26
C GLU A 284 -30.38 7.83 -15.96
N ASN A 285 -29.80 8.96 -15.51
CA ASN A 285 -30.11 10.30 -16.03
C ASN A 285 -29.13 10.80 -17.11
N GLU A 286 -28.19 9.96 -17.57
CA GLU A 286 -27.13 10.42 -18.47
C GLU A 286 -27.59 10.43 -19.95
N ARG A 287 -27.71 11.64 -20.50
CA ARG A 287 -28.19 11.86 -21.91
C ARG A 287 -27.14 11.58 -22.98
N LYS A 288 -25.88 11.31 -22.62
CA LYS A 288 -24.73 11.12 -23.56
C LYS A 288 -24.31 9.66 -23.76
N THR A 289 -25.17 8.71 -23.49
CA THR A 289 -24.88 7.28 -23.52
C THR A 289 -24.26 6.81 -24.84
N ALA A 290 -24.79 7.26 -25.97
CA ALA A 290 -24.33 6.82 -27.31
C ALA A 290 -22.90 7.29 -27.64
N ALA A 291 -22.52 8.51 -27.26
CA ALA A 291 -21.14 9.01 -27.47
C ALA A 291 -20.13 8.29 -26.58
N LEU A 292 -20.50 8.00 -25.34
CA LEU A 292 -19.67 7.25 -24.40
C LEU A 292 -19.47 5.80 -24.84
N GLN A 293 -20.54 5.17 -25.34
CA GLN A 293 -20.49 3.83 -25.89
C GLN A 293 -19.53 3.74 -27.07
N LYS A 294 -19.64 4.66 -28.05
CA LYS A 294 -18.76 4.70 -29.22
C LYS A 294 -17.28 4.84 -28.81
N THR A 295 -16.98 5.73 -27.89
CA THR A 295 -15.60 5.88 -27.38
C THR A 295 -15.09 4.60 -26.71
N SER A 296 -15.91 3.91 -25.94
CA SER A 296 -15.55 2.66 -25.27
C SER A 296 -15.37 1.50 -26.26
N GLU A 297 -16.19 1.46 -27.33
CA GLU A 297 -16.05 0.49 -28.41
C GLU A 297 -14.75 0.71 -29.23
N GLU A 298 -14.40 1.97 -29.50
CA GLU A 298 -13.15 2.32 -30.18
C GLU A 298 -11.93 1.86 -29.36
N VAL A 299 -11.95 2.07 -28.05
CA VAL A 299 -10.85 1.68 -27.16
C VAL A 299 -10.72 0.15 -27.06
N ILE A 300 -11.83 -0.57 -26.92
CA ILE A 300 -11.82 -2.04 -26.87
C ILE A 300 -11.34 -2.64 -28.21
N SER A 301 -11.71 -2.04 -29.32
CA SER A 301 -11.27 -2.54 -30.63
C SER A 301 -9.75 -2.48 -30.84
N SER A 302 -9.03 -1.71 -30.03
CA SER A 302 -7.57 -1.62 -30.05
C SER A 302 -6.85 -2.71 -29.25
N THR A 303 -7.55 -3.49 -28.44
CA THR A 303 -6.97 -4.59 -27.64
C THR A 303 -6.64 -5.80 -28.50
N LYS A 304 -5.60 -6.55 -28.09
CA LYS A 304 -5.16 -7.78 -28.76
C LYS A 304 -5.80 -9.04 -28.19
N SER A 305 -6.20 -9.00 -26.93
CA SER A 305 -6.92 -10.08 -26.29
C SER A 305 -8.40 -10.11 -26.71
N LYS A 306 -9.05 -11.25 -26.49
CA LYS A 306 -10.51 -11.34 -26.68
C LYS A 306 -11.20 -10.40 -25.72
N SER A 307 -11.85 -9.35 -26.23
CA SER A 307 -12.44 -8.30 -25.41
C SER A 307 -13.92 -8.05 -25.75
N GLU A 308 -14.67 -7.64 -24.75
CA GLU A 308 -16.09 -7.27 -24.86
C GLU A 308 -16.41 -6.02 -24.03
N LEU A 309 -17.43 -5.28 -24.45
CA LEU A 309 -17.96 -4.14 -23.72
C LEU A 309 -19.28 -4.51 -23.03
N LYS A 310 -19.34 -4.28 -21.71
CA LYS A 310 -20.56 -4.42 -20.92
C LYS A 310 -20.98 -3.07 -20.35
N ILE A 311 -22.19 -2.64 -20.67
CA ILE A 311 -22.75 -1.39 -20.17
C ILE A 311 -23.89 -1.70 -19.22
N VAL A 312 -23.80 -1.20 -18.00
CA VAL A 312 -24.83 -1.39 -16.96
C VAL A 312 -25.33 -0.02 -16.49
N LYS A 313 -26.64 0.13 -16.41
CA LYS A 313 -27.27 1.31 -15.82
C LYS A 313 -27.46 1.07 -14.33
N SER A 314 -26.88 1.93 -13.49
CA SER A 314 -27.03 1.83 -12.03
C SER A 314 -26.86 3.17 -11.35
N SER A 315 -27.59 3.37 -10.26
CA SER A 315 -27.43 4.47 -9.33
C SER A 315 -26.38 4.17 -8.24
N ASN A 316 -26.01 2.89 -8.05
CA ASN A 316 -25.03 2.44 -7.05
C ASN A 316 -23.84 1.68 -7.70
N PRO A 317 -22.83 2.39 -8.19
CA PRO A 317 -21.71 1.76 -8.89
C PRO A 317 -20.93 0.75 -8.04
N VAL A 318 -20.84 0.96 -6.73
CA VAL A 318 -20.08 0.07 -5.82
C VAL A 318 -20.71 -1.31 -5.75
N GLU A 319 -22.00 -1.36 -5.54
CA GLU A 319 -22.78 -2.60 -5.47
C GLU A 319 -22.76 -3.33 -6.80
N THR A 320 -23.02 -2.61 -7.89
CA THR A 320 -23.00 -3.18 -9.25
C THR A 320 -21.65 -3.79 -9.61
N ILE A 321 -20.52 -3.13 -9.33
CA ILE A 321 -19.19 -3.68 -9.59
C ILE A 321 -18.94 -4.90 -8.71
N SER A 322 -19.38 -4.86 -7.46
CA SER A 322 -19.23 -5.99 -6.54
C SER A 322 -19.98 -7.23 -7.02
N GLU A 323 -21.24 -7.07 -7.42
CA GLU A 323 -22.06 -8.16 -7.95
C GLU A 323 -21.47 -8.72 -9.25
N GLU A 324 -21.08 -7.85 -10.18
CA GLU A 324 -20.45 -8.25 -11.43
C GLU A 324 -19.14 -8.98 -11.23
N SER A 325 -18.33 -8.57 -10.24
CA SER A 325 -17.04 -9.19 -9.95
C SER A 325 -17.12 -10.68 -9.60
N ALA A 326 -18.27 -11.17 -9.14
CA ALA A 326 -18.49 -12.57 -8.82
C ALA A 326 -18.39 -13.53 -10.02
N SER A 327 -18.51 -12.99 -11.25
CA SER A 327 -18.41 -13.79 -12.49
C SER A 327 -17.03 -13.74 -13.14
N TYR A 328 -16.06 -13.08 -12.49
CA TYR A 328 -14.70 -12.86 -12.99
C TYR A 328 -13.65 -13.33 -11.98
N ASP A 329 -12.42 -13.49 -12.46
CA ASP A 329 -11.29 -13.92 -11.65
C ASP A 329 -10.46 -12.73 -11.13
N LEU A 330 -10.41 -11.66 -11.91
CA LEU A 330 -9.69 -10.43 -11.59
C LEU A 330 -10.53 -9.19 -11.93
N LEU A 331 -10.64 -8.28 -10.97
CA LEU A 331 -11.21 -6.95 -11.15
C LEU A 331 -10.09 -5.90 -11.20
N ILE A 332 -10.00 -5.15 -12.29
CA ILE A 332 -9.07 -4.03 -12.45
C ILE A 332 -9.82 -2.72 -12.24
N LEU A 333 -9.27 -1.86 -11.37
CA LEU A 333 -9.82 -0.55 -11.03
C LEU A 333 -8.77 0.53 -11.23
N GLY A 334 -9.15 1.64 -11.86
CA GLY A 334 -8.34 2.86 -11.90
C GLY A 334 -8.52 3.71 -10.64
N THR A 335 -7.48 4.38 -10.20
CA THR A 335 -7.58 5.36 -9.11
C THR A 335 -8.21 6.65 -9.64
N PRO A 336 -9.26 7.20 -9.01
CA PRO A 336 -9.87 8.45 -9.43
C PRO A 336 -8.91 9.64 -9.23
N GLU A 337 -8.93 10.60 -10.16
CA GLU A 337 -8.04 11.78 -10.17
C GLU A 337 -8.20 12.72 -8.96
N LYS A 338 -9.32 12.65 -8.28
CA LYS A 338 -9.63 13.46 -7.10
C LYS A 338 -9.98 12.53 -5.94
N ASP A 339 -8.98 11.85 -5.41
CA ASP A 339 -9.14 11.35 -4.04
C ASP A 339 -9.28 12.56 -3.13
N ASN A 340 -10.40 12.62 -2.41
CA ASN A 340 -10.55 13.59 -1.34
C ASN A 340 -9.30 13.47 -0.45
N TRP A 341 -8.47 14.51 -0.45
CA TRP A 341 -7.25 14.58 0.36
C TRP A 341 -7.50 14.21 1.84
N ILE A 342 -8.73 14.36 2.30
CA ILE A 342 -9.23 13.97 3.61
C ILE A 342 -9.19 12.45 3.78
N SER A 343 -9.63 11.64 2.82
CA SER A 343 -9.62 10.17 2.95
C SER A 343 -8.20 9.61 3.00
N VAL A 344 -7.28 10.26 2.28
CA VAL A 344 -5.87 9.87 2.28
C VAL A 344 -5.13 10.36 3.54
N LEU A 345 -5.52 11.51 4.13
CA LEU A 345 -4.91 12.04 5.36
C LEU A 345 -5.35 11.31 6.62
N PHE A 346 -6.63 10.96 6.70
CA PHE A 346 -7.20 10.40 7.92
C PHE A 346 -7.36 8.88 7.85
N GLY A 347 -7.01 8.25 6.69
CA GLY A 347 -7.23 6.82 6.50
C GLY A 347 -8.71 6.42 6.66
N VAL A 348 -9.62 7.37 6.50
CA VAL A 348 -11.06 7.16 6.61
C VAL A 348 -11.61 6.86 5.23
N GLY A 349 -11.36 5.68 4.76
CA GLY A 349 -11.90 5.24 3.49
C GLY A 349 -11.43 3.84 3.23
N GLU A 350 -12.16 2.87 3.74
CA GLU A 350 -12.08 1.53 3.18
C GLU A 350 -12.40 1.67 1.69
N ASP A 351 -11.52 1.15 0.82
CA ASP A 351 -11.85 1.05 -0.58
C ASP A 351 -13.00 0.04 -0.72
N ARG A 352 -14.22 0.56 -0.76
CA ARG A 352 -15.43 -0.27 -0.78
C ARG A 352 -15.44 -1.23 -1.95
N PHE A 353 -14.89 -0.82 -3.11
CA PHE A 353 -14.80 -1.69 -4.27
C PHE A 353 -13.89 -2.89 -3.99
N VAL A 354 -12.72 -2.62 -3.42
CA VAL A 354 -11.75 -3.68 -3.09
C VAL A 354 -12.27 -4.59 -1.99
N LYS A 355 -12.97 -4.04 -1.01
CA LYS A 355 -13.51 -4.82 0.11
C LYS A 355 -14.69 -5.71 -0.30
N MET A 356 -15.56 -5.21 -1.16
CA MET A 356 -16.80 -5.90 -1.55
C MET A 356 -16.61 -6.83 -2.76
N ALA A 357 -15.52 -6.70 -3.51
CA ALA A 357 -15.25 -7.56 -4.66
C ALA A 357 -15.12 -9.03 -4.26
N ALA A 358 -15.77 -9.89 -5.04
CA ALA A 358 -15.75 -11.34 -4.82
C ALA A 358 -14.48 -12.02 -5.38
N CYS A 359 -13.82 -11.41 -6.38
CA CYS A 359 -12.60 -11.90 -7.01
C CYS A 359 -11.36 -11.15 -6.53
N SER A 360 -10.17 -11.53 -7.01
CA SER A 360 -8.93 -10.78 -6.81
C SER A 360 -9.05 -9.38 -7.43
N VAL A 361 -8.39 -8.38 -6.83
CA VAL A 361 -8.51 -6.99 -7.29
C VAL A 361 -7.14 -6.40 -7.56
N LEU A 362 -7.00 -5.71 -8.68
CA LEU A 362 -5.83 -4.92 -9.04
C LEU A 362 -6.22 -3.45 -9.17
N ARG A 363 -5.74 -2.61 -8.26
CA ARG A 363 -5.95 -1.16 -8.33
C ARG A 363 -4.74 -0.49 -8.96
N LEU A 364 -4.95 0.20 -10.05
CA LEU A 364 -3.90 0.89 -10.81
C LEU A 364 -3.95 2.40 -10.58
N THR A 365 -2.78 2.99 -10.36
CA THR A 365 -2.54 4.43 -10.38
C THR A 365 -1.48 4.71 -11.44
N ILE A 366 -1.86 5.35 -12.54
CA ILE A 366 -0.97 5.69 -13.65
C ILE A 366 -0.68 7.19 -13.58
N ARG A 367 0.61 7.54 -13.64
CA ARG A 367 1.12 8.92 -13.52
C ARG A 367 1.74 9.43 -14.80
#